data_21550160c531368c22a51afe944f34ee
#
_entry.id   21550160c531368c22a51afe944f34ee
#
_cell.length_a   1.000
_cell.length_b   1.000
_cell.length_c   1.000
_cell.angle_alpha   90.00
_cell.angle_beta   90.00
_cell.angle_gamma   90.00
#
_symmetry.space_group_name_H-M   'P 1'
#
loop_
_entity.id
_entity.type
_entity.pdbx_description
1 polymer ?
#
loop_
_entity_poly.entity_id
_entity_poly.type
_entity_poly.pdbx_seq_one_letter_code
_entity_poly.pdbx_strand_id
1 'polypeptide(L)'
;MPTDTPPSDTPPSDTAPPSIQTPRLTVIMCTRNRAEQLRRVLESAAAMQVPPGTVWEFLLVDNGSTDHTADVVQSFDGRLPIRRIVEPTPGLSNARNAGVAAARGDYILWTDDDVVIDPGWLAAYADAFSAYPDAVVFGGVIEPVYEEEPPAWFRENEDLLATIVAKRDLGPERRLMENVPGTIPYGANYALRAAEQKRHRYDPALGVSPTHKRLGEETMVIDAIRKEGGAAVWVPAARVRHLIPAKRLTMDYVRVYSESAGETWAYLSETSGADVMGPPVPKGGRRLLGAPVWTIRKLVQGQLKLWTRREPMRDHIRRQREVARLRGAVRYWVTHRK
;
A
#
# COMPACT_ATOMS: atom_id res chain seq x y z
N MET A 1 71.81 41.94 1.93
CA MET A 1 70.93 41.79 3.05
C MET A 1 69.62 41.19 2.53
N PRO A 2 69.29 39.92 2.80
CA PRO A 2 68.00 39.35 2.46
C PRO A 2 67.01 39.62 3.60
N THR A 3 65.81 40.08 3.23
CA THR A 3 64.72 40.33 4.17
C THR A 3 63.90 39.04 4.34
N ASP A 4 63.95 38.51 5.55
CA ASP A 4 63.09 37.39 6.00
C ASP A 4 61.64 37.86 6.13
N THR A 5 60.76 37.20 5.39
CA THR A 5 59.30 37.29 5.59
C THR A 5 58.85 36.07 6.45
N PRO A 6 58.14 36.26 7.53
CA PRO A 6 57.69 35.13 8.35
C PRO A 6 56.52 34.36 7.67
N PRO A 7 56.39 33.04 7.92
CA PRO A 7 55.30 32.25 7.35
C PRO A 7 53.94 32.66 7.99
N SER A 8 52.92 32.77 7.15
CA SER A 8 51.53 33.01 7.59
C SER A 8 50.93 31.72 8.12
N ASP A 9 50.73 31.65 9.43
CA ASP A 9 49.92 30.63 10.08
C ASP A 9 48.42 30.87 9.74
N THR A 10 47.89 30.12 8.78
CA THR A 10 46.45 30.03 8.56
C THR A 10 45.95 28.85 9.44
N PRO A 11 45.01 29.10 10.36
CA PRO A 11 44.47 27.99 11.16
C PRO A 11 43.62 27.06 10.27
N PRO A 12 43.61 25.74 10.57
CA PRO A 12 42.75 24.79 9.82
C PRO A 12 41.30 25.17 9.99
N SER A 13 40.59 25.23 8.87
CA SER A 13 39.14 25.42 8.88
C SER A 13 38.44 24.27 9.58
N ASP A 14 37.92 24.53 10.76
CA ASP A 14 37.03 23.64 11.50
C ASP A 14 35.72 23.46 10.69
N THR A 15 35.72 22.54 9.73
CA THR A 15 34.49 22.05 9.12
C THR A 15 33.84 21.12 10.12
N ALA A 16 32.93 21.67 10.92
CA ALA A 16 32.03 20.87 11.74
C ALA A 16 31.37 19.81 10.83
N PRO A 17 31.26 18.54 11.29
CA PRO A 17 30.57 17.52 10.52
C PRO A 17 29.13 17.98 10.24
N PRO A 18 28.58 17.66 9.06
CA PRO A 18 27.22 18.07 8.72
C PRO A 18 26.27 17.56 9.82
N SER A 19 25.56 18.46 10.44
CA SER A 19 24.53 18.13 11.41
C SER A 19 23.52 17.23 10.70
N ILE A 20 23.41 15.96 11.14
CA ILE A 20 22.37 15.04 10.67
C ILE A 20 21.04 15.67 11.13
N GLN A 21 20.39 16.40 10.23
CA GLN A 21 19.06 16.93 10.54
C GLN A 21 18.10 15.77 10.64
N THR A 22 17.36 15.70 11.76
CA THR A 22 16.30 14.72 11.93
C THR A 22 15.29 14.88 10.79
N PRO A 23 14.98 13.84 10.00
CA PRO A 23 14.09 13.95 8.85
C PRO A 23 12.68 14.34 9.30
N ARG A 24 12.02 15.20 8.53
CA ARG A 24 10.60 15.53 8.73
C ARG A 24 9.73 14.43 8.16
N LEU A 25 8.65 14.10 8.86
CA LEU A 25 7.77 12.99 8.50
C LEU A 25 6.37 13.49 8.17
N THR A 26 5.77 12.96 7.10
CA THR A 26 4.34 13.13 6.83
C THR A 26 3.65 11.76 6.89
N VAL A 27 2.77 11.56 7.87
CA VAL A 27 1.84 10.43 7.88
C VAL A 27 0.64 10.79 7.03
N ILE A 28 0.32 9.99 6.01
CA ILE A 28 -0.84 10.21 5.14
C ILE A 28 -1.87 9.10 5.35
N MET A 29 -3.12 9.52 5.53
CA MET A 29 -4.30 8.66 5.54
C MET A 29 -5.35 9.21 4.59
N CYS A 30 -5.92 8.35 3.74
CA CYS A 30 -7.05 8.68 2.88
C CYS A 30 -8.32 8.08 3.47
N THR A 31 -9.42 8.84 3.45
CA THR A 31 -10.72 8.38 3.96
C THR A 31 -11.87 8.88 3.10
N ARG A 32 -12.99 8.15 3.12
CA ARG A 32 -14.24 8.58 2.51
C ARG A 32 -15.45 7.92 3.17
N ASN A 33 -16.34 8.72 3.77
CA ASN A 33 -17.60 8.26 4.39
C ASN A 33 -17.37 7.12 5.42
N ARG A 34 -16.43 7.31 6.34
CA ARG A 34 -16.05 6.32 7.37
C ARG A 34 -15.78 6.97 8.72
N ALA A 35 -16.55 7.98 9.09
CA ALA A 35 -16.32 8.80 10.28
C ALA A 35 -16.11 7.97 11.56
N GLU A 36 -16.96 6.97 11.82
CA GLU A 36 -16.85 6.15 13.03
C GLU A 36 -15.60 5.26 13.04
N GLN A 37 -15.22 4.72 11.88
CA GLN A 37 -14.02 3.92 11.76
C GLN A 37 -12.77 4.80 11.89
N LEU A 38 -12.78 5.96 11.24
CA LEU A 38 -11.72 6.95 11.32
C LEU A 38 -11.44 7.39 12.76
N ARG A 39 -12.48 7.59 13.58
CA ARG A 39 -12.32 7.95 15.00
C ARG A 39 -11.45 6.94 15.74
N ARG A 40 -11.69 5.64 15.56
CA ARG A 40 -10.91 4.56 16.19
C ARG A 40 -9.44 4.59 15.77
N VAL A 41 -9.19 4.87 14.50
CA VAL A 41 -7.82 4.93 13.95
C VAL A 41 -7.10 6.17 14.48
N LEU A 42 -7.75 7.32 14.50
CA LEU A 42 -7.16 8.56 15.04
C LEU A 42 -6.88 8.47 16.55
N GLU A 43 -7.71 7.74 17.32
CA GLU A 43 -7.39 7.44 18.74
C GLU A 43 -6.08 6.65 18.86
N SER A 44 -5.86 5.65 18.00
CA SER A 44 -4.60 4.90 18.01
C SER A 44 -3.41 5.76 17.56
N ALA A 45 -3.63 6.64 16.57
CA ALA A 45 -2.60 7.58 16.13
C ALA A 45 -2.21 8.58 17.23
N ALA A 46 -3.19 9.07 18.00
CA ALA A 46 -2.94 9.96 19.14
C ALA A 46 -2.18 9.28 20.29
N ALA A 47 -2.19 7.96 20.37
CA ALA A 47 -1.44 7.18 21.35
C ALA A 47 -0.02 6.80 20.90
N MET A 48 0.42 7.22 19.69
CA MET A 48 1.77 6.95 19.20
C MET A 48 2.84 7.60 20.08
N GLN A 49 3.90 6.85 20.29
CA GLN A 49 5.12 7.35 20.93
C GLN A 49 5.97 8.08 19.88
N VAL A 50 6.02 9.40 19.99
CA VAL A 50 6.82 10.24 19.11
C VAL A 50 8.19 10.47 19.71
N PRO A 51 9.29 10.08 19.06
CA PRO A 51 10.63 10.30 19.58
C PRO A 51 10.90 11.80 19.76
N PRO A 52 11.61 12.19 20.85
CA PRO A 52 11.96 13.60 21.07
C PRO A 52 12.64 14.24 19.85
N GLY A 53 12.25 15.45 19.50
CA GLY A 53 12.82 16.17 18.36
C GLY A 53 12.29 15.76 16.98
N THR A 54 11.39 14.77 16.90
CA THR A 54 10.75 14.39 15.62
C THR A 54 9.80 15.50 15.16
N VAL A 55 10.06 16.03 13.97
CA VAL A 55 9.16 16.96 13.28
C VAL A 55 8.25 16.18 12.35
N TRP A 56 6.94 16.21 12.59
CA TRP A 56 6.00 15.45 11.80
C TRP A 56 4.64 16.13 11.66
N GLU A 57 3.88 15.72 10.64
CA GLU A 57 2.48 16.07 10.44
C GLU A 57 1.65 14.80 10.17
N PHE A 58 0.37 14.85 10.53
CA PHE A 58 -0.64 13.88 10.13
C PHE A 58 -1.52 14.52 9.04
N LEU A 59 -1.39 14.10 7.80
CA LEU A 59 -2.14 14.60 6.67
C LEU A 59 -3.31 13.69 6.36
N LEU A 60 -4.52 14.11 6.72
CA LEU A 60 -5.73 13.41 6.36
C LEU A 60 -6.26 13.93 5.02
N VAL A 61 -6.42 13.03 4.06
CA VAL A 61 -7.03 13.32 2.76
C VAL A 61 -8.47 12.80 2.77
N ASP A 62 -9.41 13.73 2.85
CA ASP A 62 -10.83 13.45 2.74
C ASP A 62 -11.25 13.44 1.27
N ASN A 63 -11.58 12.26 0.75
CA ASN A 63 -11.95 12.08 -0.65
C ASN A 63 -13.44 12.38 -0.90
N GLY A 64 -13.89 13.57 -0.46
CA GLY A 64 -15.25 14.06 -0.65
C GLY A 64 -16.27 13.31 0.21
N SER A 65 -16.01 13.19 1.52
CA SER A 65 -16.99 12.64 2.47
C SER A 65 -18.21 13.55 2.62
N THR A 66 -19.37 12.95 2.82
CA THR A 66 -20.66 13.60 3.04
C THR A 66 -21.25 13.30 4.42
N ASP A 67 -20.57 12.46 5.21
CA ASP A 67 -20.88 12.17 6.61
C ASP A 67 -20.15 13.15 7.54
N HIS A 68 -20.14 12.88 8.83
CA HIS A 68 -19.47 13.73 9.84
C HIS A 68 -17.95 13.52 9.96
N THR A 69 -17.28 13.05 8.89
CA THR A 69 -15.81 12.88 8.83
C THR A 69 -15.06 14.16 9.23
N ALA A 70 -15.53 15.33 8.78
CA ALA A 70 -14.90 16.62 9.11
C ALA A 70 -14.91 16.91 10.62
N ASP A 71 -16.03 16.66 11.28
CA ASP A 71 -16.21 16.87 12.72
C ASP A 71 -15.31 15.92 13.52
N VAL A 72 -15.21 14.66 13.07
CA VAL A 72 -14.28 13.69 13.66
C VAL A 72 -12.85 14.21 13.60
N VAL A 73 -12.38 14.67 12.44
CA VAL A 73 -11.02 15.20 12.30
C VAL A 73 -10.79 16.39 13.22
N GLN A 74 -11.72 17.34 13.26
CA GLN A 74 -11.62 18.52 14.12
C GLN A 74 -11.54 18.16 15.61
N SER A 75 -12.18 17.08 16.05
CA SER A 75 -12.10 16.61 17.44
C SER A 75 -10.70 16.15 17.90
N PHE A 76 -9.77 16.01 16.97
CA PHE A 76 -8.36 15.66 17.25
C PHE A 76 -7.41 16.88 17.20
N ASP A 77 -7.92 18.08 16.96
CA ASP A 77 -7.12 19.29 17.03
C ASP A 77 -6.48 19.42 18.43
N GLY A 78 -5.18 19.70 18.45
CA GLY A 78 -4.38 19.74 19.69
C GLY A 78 -3.97 18.38 20.26
N ARG A 79 -4.55 17.27 19.78
CA ARG A 79 -4.15 15.88 20.15
C ARG A 79 -3.19 15.29 19.14
N LEU A 80 -3.33 15.67 17.87
CA LEU A 80 -2.46 15.29 16.75
C LEU A 80 -2.05 16.55 15.98
N PRO A 81 -0.87 16.58 15.36
CA PRO A 81 -0.51 17.64 14.40
C PRO A 81 -1.24 17.39 13.07
N ILE A 82 -2.58 17.29 13.12
CA ILE A 82 -3.43 16.87 12.01
C ILE A 82 -3.77 18.04 11.11
N ARG A 83 -3.71 17.79 9.81
CA ARG A 83 -4.14 18.72 8.77
C ARG A 83 -5.03 17.99 7.77
N ARG A 84 -6.27 18.43 7.61
CA ARG A 84 -7.21 17.89 6.63
C ARG A 84 -7.09 18.63 5.31
N ILE A 85 -7.05 17.90 4.21
CA ILE A 85 -7.29 18.40 2.85
C ILE A 85 -8.46 17.65 2.22
N VAL A 86 -9.15 18.29 1.27
CA VAL A 86 -10.26 17.67 0.54
C VAL A 86 -9.84 17.43 -0.90
N GLU A 87 -9.97 16.17 -1.35
CA GLU A 87 -9.86 15.81 -2.77
C GLU A 87 -11.26 15.50 -3.31
N PRO A 88 -11.83 16.40 -4.12
CA PRO A 88 -13.21 16.25 -4.60
C PRO A 88 -13.37 15.15 -5.65
N THR A 89 -12.30 14.80 -6.38
CA THR A 89 -12.35 13.74 -7.39
C THR A 89 -12.36 12.37 -6.72
N PRO A 90 -13.46 11.60 -6.83
CA PRO A 90 -13.55 10.32 -6.16
C PRO A 90 -12.52 9.31 -6.68
N GLY A 91 -11.92 8.53 -5.75
CA GLY A 91 -10.98 7.45 -6.05
C GLY A 91 -9.73 7.52 -5.18
N LEU A 92 -9.33 6.35 -4.65
CA LEU A 92 -8.20 6.23 -3.72
C LEU A 92 -6.90 6.80 -4.31
N SER A 93 -6.61 6.50 -5.58
CA SER A 93 -5.42 7.03 -6.26
C SER A 93 -5.43 8.55 -6.38
N ASN A 94 -6.58 9.18 -6.60
CA ASN A 94 -6.71 10.63 -6.61
C ASN A 94 -6.40 11.20 -5.23
N ALA A 95 -6.99 10.64 -4.18
CA ALA A 95 -6.72 11.04 -2.80
C ALA A 95 -5.23 10.86 -2.44
N ARG A 96 -4.63 9.73 -2.80
CA ARG A 96 -3.19 9.49 -2.57
C ARG A 96 -2.32 10.52 -3.31
N ASN A 97 -2.63 10.83 -4.56
CA ASN A 97 -1.92 11.85 -5.33
C ASN A 97 -2.03 13.25 -4.70
N ALA A 98 -3.21 13.63 -4.19
CA ALA A 98 -3.40 14.88 -3.47
C ALA A 98 -2.57 14.90 -2.18
N GLY A 99 -2.53 13.78 -1.45
CA GLY A 99 -1.70 13.61 -0.26
C GLY A 99 -0.21 13.79 -0.56
N VAL A 100 0.32 13.12 -1.60
CA VAL A 100 1.72 13.26 -2.04
C VAL A 100 2.06 14.71 -2.39
N ALA A 101 1.18 15.39 -3.12
CA ALA A 101 1.39 16.78 -3.51
C ALA A 101 1.42 17.74 -2.31
N ALA A 102 0.64 17.46 -1.27
CA ALA A 102 0.52 18.28 -0.07
C ALA A 102 1.53 17.91 1.03
N ALA A 103 2.22 16.77 0.94
CA ALA A 103 3.18 16.29 1.92
C ALA A 103 4.40 17.21 2.05
N ARG A 104 4.78 17.53 3.29
CA ARG A 104 5.88 18.44 3.66
C ARG A 104 7.11 17.73 4.21
N GLY A 105 6.97 16.44 4.52
CA GLY A 105 8.04 15.61 5.07
C GLY A 105 9.05 15.15 4.04
N ASP A 106 10.20 14.71 4.53
CA ASP A 106 11.26 14.06 3.75
C ASP A 106 10.92 12.59 3.49
N TYR A 107 10.08 12.01 4.37
CA TYR A 107 9.47 10.69 4.21
C TYR A 107 7.96 10.78 4.33
N ILE A 108 7.27 9.99 3.50
CA ILE A 108 5.82 9.82 3.50
C ILE A 108 5.51 8.42 4.05
N LEU A 109 4.78 8.37 5.15
CA LEU A 109 4.33 7.15 5.80
C LEU A 109 2.84 6.95 5.50
N TRP A 110 2.48 5.80 4.96
CA TRP A 110 1.13 5.48 4.56
C TRP A 110 0.45 4.54 5.54
N THR A 111 -0.78 4.84 5.85
CA THR A 111 -1.67 3.99 6.63
C THR A 111 -3.11 4.15 6.15
N ASP A 112 -3.97 3.17 6.43
CA ASP A 112 -5.37 3.17 6.00
C ASP A 112 -6.31 3.52 7.16
N ASP A 113 -7.55 3.88 6.82
CA ASP A 113 -8.58 4.28 7.79
C ASP A 113 -9.32 3.09 8.44
N ASP A 114 -8.78 1.86 8.26
CA ASP A 114 -9.29 0.62 8.86
C ASP A 114 -8.21 -0.18 9.63
N VAL A 115 -7.16 0.52 10.11
CA VAL A 115 -6.11 -0.11 10.92
C VAL A 115 -5.99 0.54 12.30
N VAL A 116 -5.52 -0.21 13.28
CA VAL A 116 -5.07 0.30 14.59
C VAL A 116 -3.56 0.38 14.55
N ILE A 117 -3.02 1.56 14.75
CA ILE A 117 -1.58 1.85 14.71
C ILE A 117 -0.96 1.44 16.05
N ASP A 118 0.15 0.70 16.03
CA ASP A 118 0.91 0.36 17.23
C ASP A 118 1.59 1.63 17.80
N PRO A 119 1.64 1.80 19.13
CA PRO A 119 2.28 2.97 19.72
C PRO A 119 3.74 3.19 19.29
N GLY A 120 4.49 2.13 19.00
CA GLY A 120 5.88 2.21 18.53
C GLY A 120 6.07 2.46 17.03
N TRP A 121 4.99 2.53 16.25
CA TRP A 121 5.03 2.52 14.79
C TRP A 121 5.84 3.68 14.18
N LEU A 122 5.59 4.91 14.62
CA LEU A 122 6.30 6.11 14.12
C LEU A 122 7.78 6.07 14.51
N ALA A 123 8.08 5.70 15.75
CA ALA A 123 9.44 5.56 16.25
C ALA A 123 10.24 4.49 15.47
N ALA A 124 9.60 3.36 15.14
CA ALA A 124 10.23 2.28 14.38
C ALA A 124 10.63 2.73 12.97
N TYR A 125 9.77 3.50 12.30
CA TYR A 125 10.11 4.07 10.99
C TYR A 125 11.19 5.14 11.08
N ALA A 126 11.12 6.08 12.05
CA ALA A 126 12.12 7.11 12.24
C ALA A 126 13.52 6.51 12.48
N ASP A 127 13.60 5.45 13.30
CA ASP A 127 14.84 4.70 13.53
C ASP A 127 15.31 3.99 12.24
N ALA A 128 14.40 3.38 11.48
CA ALA A 128 14.75 2.73 10.21
C ALA A 128 15.28 3.71 9.16
N PHE A 129 14.72 4.92 9.07
CA PHE A 129 15.22 5.97 8.15
C PHE A 129 16.64 6.40 8.50
N SER A 130 16.94 6.51 9.79
CA SER A 130 18.29 6.84 10.27
C SER A 130 19.29 5.71 10.03
N ALA A 131 18.85 4.46 10.24
CA ALA A 131 19.71 3.29 10.06
C ALA A 131 19.97 2.94 8.59
N TYR A 132 19.09 3.33 7.68
CA TYR A 132 19.16 3.04 6.25
C TYR A 132 18.90 4.30 5.39
N PRO A 133 19.78 5.31 5.44
CA PRO A 133 19.57 6.61 4.81
C PRO A 133 19.47 6.52 3.28
N ASP A 134 20.05 5.50 2.67
CA ASP A 134 20.02 5.28 1.22
C ASP A 134 18.77 4.52 0.76
N ALA A 135 18.01 3.92 1.70
CA ALA A 135 16.79 3.23 1.35
C ALA A 135 15.65 4.20 1.03
N VAL A 136 14.80 3.79 0.12
CA VAL A 136 13.69 4.60 -0.39
C VAL A 136 12.32 4.00 -0.13
N VAL A 137 12.24 2.70 0.12
CA VAL A 137 11.02 1.96 0.40
C VAL A 137 11.15 1.27 1.76
N PHE A 138 10.14 1.39 2.59
CA PHE A 138 10.08 0.74 3.89
C PHE A 138 8.72 0.06 4.05
N GLY A 139 8.70 -1.15 4.58
CA GLY A 139 7.47 -1.89 4.83
C GLY A 139 7.41 -2.44 6.23
N GLY A 140 6.24 -2.39 6.86
CA GLY A 140 6.00 -2.89 8.19
C GLY A 140 4.99 -4.04 8.24
N VAL A 141 4.81 -4.59 9.43
CA VAL A 141 3.91 -5.70 9.70
C VAL A 141 2.45 -5.26 9.64
N ILE A 142 1.62 -6.05 8.97
CA ILE A 142 0.16 -5.91 9.00
C ILE A 142 -0.43 -7.21 9.57
N GLU A 143 -1.05 -7.10 10.73
CA GLU A 143 -1.72 -8.20 11.41
C GLU A 143 -3.24 -8.09 11.23
N PRO A 144 -3.93 -9.11 10.71
CA PRO A 144 -5.38 -9.09 10.66
C PRO A 144 -5.96 -9.28 12.06
N VAL A 145 -6.91 -8.43 12.43
CA VAL A 145 -7.74 -8.57 13.63
C VAL A 145 -9.18 -8.75 13.18
N TYR A 146 -9.71 -9.90 13.43
CA TYR A 146 -11.05 -10.26 13.00
C TYR A 146 -12.09 -9.74 13.98
N GLU A 147 -13.10 -9.01 13.50
CA GLU A 147 -14.22 -8.51 14.31
C GLU A 147 -15.13 -9.66 14.78
N GLU A 148 -15.16 -10.76 14.02
CA GLU A 148 -15.85 -11.99 14.37
C GLU A 148 -14.92 -13.20 14.15
N GLU A 149 -15.21 -14.31 14.82
CA GLU A 149 -14.46 -15.55 14.66
C GLU A 149 -14.49 -16.05 13.21
N PRO A 150 -13.34 -16.16 12.51
CA PRO A 150 -13.30 -16.67 11.16
C PRO A 150 -13.84 -18.11 11.08
N PRO A 151 -14.61 -18.46 10.04
CA PRO A 151 -15.04 -19.82 9.81
C PRO A 151 -13.86 -20.79 9.71
N ALA A 152 -14.03 -22.04 10.10
CA ALA A 152 -12.96 -23.06 10.09
C ALA A 152 -12.25 -23.15 8.73
N TRP A 153 -13.02 -23.16 7.63
CA TRP A 153 -12.46 -23.21 6.28
C TRP A 153 -11.53 -22.02 5.98
N PHE A 154 -11.78 -20.84 6.57
CA PHE A 154 -10.95 -19.65 6.39
C PHE A 154 -9.65 -19.78 7.19
N ARG A 155 -9.73 -20.13 8.48
CA ARG A 155 -8.57 -20.31 9.35
C ARG A 155 -7.60 -21.37 8.83
N GLU A 156 -8.12 -22.53 8.42
CA GLU A 156 -7.32 -23.63 7.87
C GLU A 156 -6.61 -23.29 6.56
N ASN A 157 -7.03 -22.20 5.90
CA ASN A 157 -6.49 -21.75 4.61
C ASN A 157 -6.03 -20.29 4.61
N GLU A 158 -5.73 -19.73 5.77
CA GLU A 158 -5.36 -18.30 5.92
C GLU A 158 -4.14 -17.93 5.07
N ASP A 159 -3.20 -18.83 4.89
CA ASP A 159 -2.04 -18.65 4.02
C ASP A 159 -2.42 -18.36 2.56
N LEU A 160 -3.45 -19.02 2.05
CA LEU A 160 -4.01 -18.76 0.72
C LEU A 160 -4.79 -17.44 0.66
N LEU A 161 -5.28 -16.96 1.79
CA LEU A 161 -6.18 -15.81 1.92
C LEU A 161 -5.47 -14.55 2.45
N ALA A 162 -4.17 -14.65 2.73
CA ALA A 162 -3.37 -13.58 3.32
C ALA A 162 -3.51 -12.23 2.60
N THR A 163 -3.52 -12.23 1.26
CA THR A 163 -3.71 -11.01 0.46
C THR A 163 -5.10 -10.39 0.62
N ILE A 164 -6.11 -11.20 0.92
CA ILE A 164 -7.51 -10.75 1.05
C ILE A 164 -7.72 -9.96 2.34
N VAL A 165 -6.97 -10.31 3.39
CA VAL A 165 -6.98 -9.61 4.69
C VAL A 165 -5.75 -8.71 4.88
N ALA A 166 -4.99 -8.50 3.80
CA ALA A 166 -3.75 -7.72 3.79
C ALA A 166 -2.73 -8.15 4.85
N LYS A 167 -2.71 -9.45 5.24
CA LYS A 167 -1.71 -9.97 6.15
C LYS A 167 -0.33 -9.88 5.53
N ARG A 168 0.59 -9.20 6.24
CA ARG A 168 1.98 -9.04 5.79
C ARG A 168 2.92 -9.18 6.99
N ASP A 169 3.72 -10.22 6.95
CA ASP A 169 4.82 -10.43 7.88
C ASP A 169 5.96 -11.13 7.13
N LEU A 170 7.12 -10.50 7.09
CA LEU A 170 8.33 -11.03 6.44
C LEU A 170 9.38 -11.48 7.46
N GLY A 171 8.96 -11.72 8.69
CA GLY A 171 9.80 -12.19 9.79
C GLY A 171 10.25 -11.08 10.75
N PRO A 172 10.90 -11.48 11.86
CA PRO A 172 11.18 -10.59 12.98
C PRO A 172 12.41 -9.69 12.78
N GLU A 173 13.20 -9.91 11.73
CA GLU A 173 14.45 -9.21 11.53
C GLU A 173 14.30 -8.01 10.59
N ARG A 174 14.85 -6.86 10.99
CA ARG A 174 15.03 -5.72 10.11
C ARG A 174 16.12 -6.04 9.08
N ARG A 175 15.79 -5.90 7.79
CA ARG A 175 16.70 -6.24 6.70
C ARG A 175 16.36 -5.55 5.39
N LEU A 176 17.34 -5.49 4.51
CA LEU A 176 17.09 -5.16 3.11
C LEU A 176 16.18 -6.23 2.49
N MET A 177 15.20 -5.80 1.71
CA MET A 177 14.30 -6.69 0.98
C MET A 177 14.81 -6.86 -0.45
N GLU A 178 14.99 -8.11 -0.86
CA GLU A 178 15.27 -8.43 -2.26
C GLU A 178 14.11 -7.98 -3.16
N ASN A 179 14.43 -7.63 -4.42
CA ASN A 179 13.40 -7.26 -5.39
C ASN A 179 12.79 -8.50 -6.05
N VAL A 180 12.07 -9.29 -5.26
CA VAL A 180 11.40 -10.52 -5.70
C VAL A 180 9.90 -10.43 -5.44
N PRO A 181 9.07 -11.19 -6.19
CA PRO A 181 7.64 -11.26 -5.92
C PRO A 181 7.35 -11.61 -4.46
N GLY A 182 6.38 -10.94 -3.86
CA GLY A 182 5.97 -11.20 -2.48
C GLY A 182 6.71 -10.38 -1.42
N THR A 183 7.65 -9.50 -1.76
CA THR A 183 8.32 -8.61 -0.81
C THR A 183 7.81 -7.17 -0.83
N ILE A 184 6.96 -6.80 -1.78
CA ILE A 184 6.38 -5.46 -1.86
C ILE A 184 5.46 -5.23 -0.65
N PRO A 185 5.64 -4.14 0.11
CA PRO A 185 4.73 -3.75 1.19
C PRO A 185 3.31 -3.51 0.68
N TYR A 186 2.30 -3.65 1.56
CA TYR A 186 0.91 -3.36 1.23
C TYR A 186 0.49 -1.97 1.71
N GLY A 187 -0.56 -1.45 1.10
CA GLY A 187 -1.06 -0.10 1.24
C GLY A 187 -1.29 0.40 2.67
N ALA A 188 -1.62 -0.51 3.59
CA ALA A 188 -1.94 -0.17 4.97
C ALA A 188 -0.71 0.12 5.86
N ASN A 189 0.51 -0.26 5.43
CA ASN A 189 1.72 -0.06 6.25
C ASN A 189 3.01 -0.02 5.42
N TYR A 190 3.32 1.14 4.88
CA TYR A 190 4.60 1.36 4.20
C TYR A 190 5.03 2.83 4.29
N ALA A 191 6.30 3.08 4.00
CA ALA A 191 6.81 4.43 3.86
C ALA A 191 7.73 4.55 2.64
N LEU A 192 7.76 5.73 2.07
CA LEU A 192 8.60 6.08 0.93
C LEU A 192 9.36 7.38 1.20
N ARG A 193 10.58 7.47 0.69
CA ARG A 193 11.27 8.77 0.64
C ARG A 193 10.49 9.70 -0.30
N ALA A 194 10.18 10.90 0.18
CA ALA A 194 9.25 11.80 -0.49
C ALA A 194 9.75 12.24 -1.89
N ALA A 195 11.05 12.36 -2.08
CA ALA A 195 11.64 12.73 -3.37
C ALA A 195 11.31 11.71 -4.47
N GLU A 196 11.43 10.41 -4.17
CA GLU A 196 11.08 9.32 -5.09
C GLU A 196 9.56 9.23 -5.28
N GLN A 197 8.80 9.29 -4.18
CA GLN A 197 7.34 9.23 -4.26
C GLN A 197 6.75 10.34 -5.14
N LYS A 198 7.28 11.55 -5.08
CA LYS A 198 6.79 12.69 -5.87
C LYS A 198 7.05 12.56 -7.38
N ARG A 199 8.01 11.72 -7.79
CA ARG A 199 8.24 11.39 -9.21
C ARG A 199 7.27 10.35 -9.75
N HIS A 200 6.65 9.54 -8.86
CA HIS A 200 5.77 8.44 -9.22
C HIS A 200 4.35 8.70 -8.73
N ARG A 201 3.45 8.98 -9.65
CA ARG A 201 2.02 9.19 -9.33
C ARG A 201 1.26 7.87 -9.31
N TYR A 202 0.27 7.79 -8.45
CA TYR A 202 -0.71 6.72 -8.50
C TYR A 202 -1.58 6.84 -9.74
N ASP A 203 -1.81 5.73 -10.45
CA ASP A 203 -2.68 5.70 -11.61
C ASP A 203 -4.16 5.82 -11.17
N PRO A 204 -4.91 6.86 -11.59
CA PRO A 204 -6.32 7.02 -11.22
C PRO A 204 -7.23 5.88 -11.67
N ALA A 205 -6.80 5.07 -12.64
CA ALA A 205 -7.51 3.88 -13.06
C ALA A 205 -7.30 2.68 -12.13
N LEU A 206 -6.40 2.78 -11.15
CA LEU A 206 -6.18 1.79 -10.08
C LEU A 206 -6.72 2.32 -8.74
N GLY A 207 -6.78 1.44 -7.74
CA GLY A 207 -7.40 1.74 -6.46
C GLY A 207 -8.92 1.61 -6.48
N VAL A 208 -9.52 1.74 -5.30
CA VAL A 208 -10.97 1.70 -5.13
C VAL A 208 -11.57 3.04 -5.53
N SER A 209 -12.58 3.01 -6.40
CA SER A 209 -13.37 4.17 -6.82
C SER A 209 -14.85 3.81 -6.95
N PRO A 210 -15.76 4.78 -7.11
CA PRO A 210 -17.17 4.48 -7.38
C PRO A 210 -17.40 3.68 -8.67
N THR A 211 -16.50 3.77 -9.65
CA THR A 211 -16.65 3.17 -10.97
C THR A 211 -15.90 1.84 -11.13
N HIS A 212 -14.89 1.59 -10.32
CA HIS A 212 -14.08 0.36 -10.37
C HIS A 212 -13.45 0.03 -9.02
N LYS A 213 -13.03 -1.23 -8.86
CA LYS A 213 -12.31 -1.72 -7.68
C LYS A 213 -11.03 -2.43 -8.12
N ARG A 214 -10.18 -1.76 -8.90
CA ARG A 214 -8.88 -2.32 -9.28
C ARG A 214 -7.90 -2.16 -8.14
N LEU A 215 -7.02 -3.13 -8.01
CA LEU A 215 -6.03 -3.21 -6.94
C LEU A 215 -4.65 -2.78 -7.45
N GLY A 216 -3.70 -2.59 -6.54
CA GLY A 216 -2.27 -2.52 -6.85
C GLY A 216 -1.77 -1.13 -7.23
N GLU A 217 -2.47 -0.08 -6.87
CA GLU A 217 -2.01 1.30 -7.09
C GLU A 217 -0.69 1.57 -6.36
N GLU A 218 -0.56 1.14 -5.08
CA GLU A 218 0.68 1.27 -4.32
C GLU A 218 1.76 0.33 -4.85
N THR A 219 1.36 -0.88 -5.24
CA THR A 219 2.27 -1.89 -5.78
C THR A 219 2.98 -1.39 -7.02
N MET A 220 2.26 -0.71 -7.92
CA MET A 220 2.81 -0.12 -9.14
C MET A 220 3.85 0.96 -8.84
N VAL A 221 3.57 1.83 -7.89
CA VAL A 221 4.48 2.91 -7.49
C VAL A 221 5.73 2.35 -6.84
N ILE A 222 5.58 1.42 -5.90
CA ILE A 222 6.70 0.79 -5.20
C ILE A 222 7.56 -0.02 -6.19
N ASP A 223 6.95 -0.77 -7.10
CA ASP A 223 7.66 -1.54 -8.12
C ASP A 223 8.47 -0.63 -9.06
N ALA A 224 7.89 0.49 -9.49
CA ALA A 224 8.59 1.47 -10.33
C ALA A 224 9.82 2.05 -9.61
N ILE A 225 9.69 2.48 -8.36
CA ILE A 225 10.78 2.99 -7.55
C ILE A 225 11.88 1.93 -7.37
N ARG A 226 11.49 0.67 -7.13
CA ARG A 226 12.46 -0.42 -6.96
C ARG A 226 13.18 -0.78 -8.25
N LYS A 227 12.50 -0.71 -9.40
CA LYS A 227 13.10 -0.92 -10.74
C LYS A 227 14.11 0.17 -11.11
N GLU A 228 13.98 1.36 -10.55
CA GLU A 228 14.97 2.45 -10.65
C GLU A 228 16.18 2.26 -9.72
N GLY A 229 16.26 1.16 -9.00
CA GLY A 229 17.37 0.86 -8.08
C GLY A 229 17.08 1.24 -6.62
N GLY A 230 15.85 1.65 -6.30
CA GLY A 230 15.46 2.00 -4.94
C GLY A 230 15.57 0.82 -3.97
N ALA A 231 16.47 0.92 -2.97
CA ALA A 231 16.58 -0.07 -1.92
C ALA A 231 15.35 -0.08 -1.02
N ALA A 232 14.95 -1.27 -0.57
CA ALA A 232 13.79 -1.45 0.29
C ALA A 232 14.18 -2.13 1.60
N VAL A 233 13.56 -1.72 2.72
CA VAL A 233 13.83 -2.23 4.07
C VAL A 233 12.55 -2.77 4.69
N TRP A 234 12.64 -3.96 5.27
CA TRP A 234 11.63 -4.52 6.16
C TRP A 234 11.82 -4.00 7.57
N VAL A 235 10.75 -3.46 8.18
CA VAL A 235 10.74 -2.84 9.51
C VAL A 235 9.73 -3.57 10.40
N PRO A 236 10.10 -4.70 11.02
CA PRO A 236 9.16 -5.54 11.77
C PRO A 236 8.58 -4.88 13.03
N ALA A 237 9.25 -3.85 13.56
CA ALA A 237 8.76 -3.07 14.69
C ALA A 237 7.68 -2.05 14.29
N ALA A 238 7.57 -1.69 13.00
CA ALA A 238 6.48 -0.86 12.49
C ALA A 238 5.24 -1.73 12.25
N ARG A 239 4.34 -1.78 13.22
CA ARG A 239 3.19 -2.71 13.21
C ARG A 239 1.86 -1.96 13.14
N VAL A 240 0.94 -2.52 12.36
CA VAL A 240 -0.46 -2.11 12.38
C VAL A 240 -1.37 -3.34 12.49
N ARG A 241 -2.52 -3.18 13.10
CA ARG A 241 -3.57 -4.19 13.22
C ARG A 241 -4.73 -3.82 12.29
N HIS A 242 -4.93 -4.59 11.24
CA HIS A 242 -5.97 -4.34 10.23
C HIS A 242 -7.29 -4.96 10.68
N LEU A 243 -8.32 -4.14 10.86
CA LEU A 243 -9.64 -4.56 11.31
C LEU A 243 -10.40 -5.23 10.16
N ILE A 244 -10.69 -6.51 10.32
CA ILE A 244 -11.33 -7.33 9.29
C ILE A 244 -12.79 -7.58 9.66
N PRO A 245 -13.75 -6.93 8.99
CA PRO A 245 -15.16 -7.15 9.25
C PRO A 245 -15.62 -8.52 8.73
N ALA A 246 -16.64 -9.10 9.37
CA ALA A 246 -17.20 -10.42 9.04
C ALA A 246 -17.50 -10.61 7.55
N LYS A 247 -17.96 -9.57 6.87
CA LYS A 247 -18.23 -9.62 5.42
C LYS A 247 -17.02 -9.97 4.56
N ARG A 248 -15.77 -9.75 5.05
CA ARG A 248 -14.54 -10.15 4.34
C ARG A 248 -14.21 -11.63 4.54
N LEU A 249 -14.85 -12.32 5.48
CA LEU A 249 -14.62 -13.71 5.83
C LEU A 249 -15.54 -14.68 5.05
N THR A 250 -16.05 -14.27 3.91
CA THR A 250 -16.99 -15.04 3.09
C THR A 250 -16.39 -15.46 1.76
N MET A 251 -16.85 -16.60 1.22
CA MET A 251 -16.43 -17.03 -0.11
C MET A 251 -16.85 -16.02 -1.21
N ASP A 252 -17.94 -15.29 -1.00
CA ASP A 252 -18.37 -14.24 -1.90
C ASP A 252 -17.36 -13.10 -1.95
N TYR A 253 -16.83 -12.68 -0.81
CA TYR A 253 -15.77 -11.66 -0.77
C TYR A 253 -14.50 -12.16 -1.45
N VAL A 254 -14.09 -13.42 -1.21
CA VAL A 254 -12.94 -14.05 -1.90
C VAL A 254 -13.11 -13.99 -3.42
N ARG A 255 -14.33 -14.25 -3.93
CA ARG A 255 -14.63 -14.15 -5.36
C ARG A 255 -14.53 -12.72 -5.87
N VAL A 256 -15.19 -11.77 -5.22
CA VAL A 256 -15.19 -10.35 -5.62
C VAL A 256 -13.76 -9.79 -5.62
N TYR A 257 -12.98 -10.06 -4.58
CA TYR A 257 -11.58 -9.64 -4.51
C TYR A 257 -10.75 -10.24 -5.66
N SER A 258 -10.94 -11.52 -5.95
CA SER A 258 -10.22 -12.20 -7.03
C SER A 258 -10.65 -11.71 -8.42
N GLU A 259 -11.92 -11.33 -8.62
CA GLU A 259 -12.39 -10.67 -9.85
C GLU A 259 -11.71 -9.31 -10.03
N SER A 260 -11.62 -8.50 -8.96
CA SER A 260 -10.90 -7.22 -8.97
C SER A 260 -9.42 -7.39 -9.34
N ALA A 261 -8.76 -8.41 -8.78
CA ALA A 261 -7.38 -8.75 -9.14
C ALA A 261 -7.23 -9.15 -10.61
N GLY A 262 -8.21 -9.87 -11.14
CA GLY A 262 -8.26 -10.24 -12.57
C GLY A 262 -8.47 -9.05 -13.50
N GLU A 263 -9.34 -8.15 -13.12
CA GLU A 263 -9.57 -6.89 -13.85
C GLU A 263 -8.31 -6.02 -13.88
N THR A 264 -7.61 -5.91 -12.73
CA THR A 264 -6.32 -5.21 -12.64
C THR A 264 -5.28 -5.86 -13.55
N TRP A 265 -5.16 -7.19 -13.50
CA TRP A 265 -4.22 -7.91 -14.35
C TRP A 265 -4.47 -7.67 -15.83
N ALA A 266 -5.73 -7.70 -16.28
CA ALA A 266 -6.09 -7.40 -17.66
C ALA A 266 -5.76 -5.95 -18.05
N TYR A 267 -6.11 -5.00 -17.19
CA TYR A 267 -5.79 -3.59 -17.36
C TYR A 267 -4.28 -3.36 -17.54
N LEU A 268 -3.47 -3.87 -16.62
CA LEU A 268 -2.00 -3.72 -16.67
C LEU A 268 -1.40 -4.40 -17.89
N SER A 269 -1.92 -5.56 -18.30
CA SER A 269 -1.46 -6.26 -19.52
C SER A 269 -1.69 -5.44 -20.79
N GLU A 270 -2.75 -4.63 -20.85
CA GLU A 270 -3.08 -3.81 -22.02
C GLU A 270 -2.39 -2.44 -21.99
N THR A 271 -2.07 -1.91 -20.83
CA THR A 271 -1.51 -0.55 -20.65
C THR A 271 0.00 -0.57 -20.49
N SER A 272 0.49 -0.93 -19.32
CA SER A 272 1.91 -0.84 -18.95
C SER A 272 2.72 -2.10 -19.27
N GLY A 273 2.06 -3.26 -19.39
CA GLY A 273 2.74 -4.55 -19.44
C GLY A 273 3.39 -4.95 -18.10
N ALA A 274 3.04 -4.27 -17.00
CA ALA A 274 3.60 -4.57 -15.69
C ALA A 274 3.18 -5.96 -15.19
N ASP A 275 4.10 -6.63 -14.51
CA ASP A 275 3.95 -8.00 -14.03
C ASP A 275 3.60 -8.12 -12.54
N VAL A 276 3.35 -7.00 -11.87
CA VAL A 276 3.02 -6.93 -10.43
C VAL A 276 1.81 -7.77 -10.02
N MET A 277 0.90 -8.02 -10.95
CA MET A 277 -0.26 -8.91 -10.78
C MET A 277 -0.06 -10.28 -11.44
N GLY A 278 1.14 -10.63 -11.82
CA GLY A 278 1.54 -11.82 -12.56
C GLY A 278 1.90 -11.50 -14.01
N PRO A 279 2.46 -12.48 -14.75
CA PRO A 279 2.96 -12.27 -16.10
C PRO A 279 1.91 -11.60 -16.98
N PRO A 280 2.25 -10.54 -17.74
CA PRO A 280 1.33 -9.89 -18.64
C PRO A 280 0.88 -10.84 -19.76
N VAL A 281 -0.31 -10.60 -20.29
CA VAL A 281 -0.80 -11.37 -21.43
C VAL A 281 0.02 -11.03 -22.65
N PRO A 282 0.60 -12.04 -23.36
CA PRO A 282 1.35 -11.79 -24.56
C PRO A 282 0.55 -11.00 -25.61
N LYS A 283 1.19 -10.03 -26.24
CA LYS A 283 0.62 -9.32 -27.38
C LYS A 283 0.61 -10.26 -28.57
N GLY A 284 -0.56 -10.61 -29.04
CA GLY A 284 -0.75 -11.58 -30.12
C GLY A 284 -1.59 -12.77 -29.65
N GLY A 285 -1.98 -13.61 -30.60
CA GLY A 285 -2.87 -14.74 -30.37
C GLY A 285 -4.33 -14.39 -30.66
N ARG A 286 -5.15 -15.46 -30.75
CA ARG A 286 -6.59 -15.34 -31.07
C ARG A 286 -7.35 -14.69 -29.93
N ARG A 287 -8.15 -13.69 -30.27
CA ARG A 287 -9.08 -13.03 -29.33
C ARG A 287 -10.51 -13.25 -29.75
N LEU A 288 -11.40 -13.38 -28.77
CA LEU A 288 -12.84 -13.41 -28.95
C LEU A 288 -13.45 -12.33 -28.08
N LEU A 289 -14.21 -11.42 -28.67
CA LEU A 289 -14.80 -10.26 -27.99
C LEU A 289 -13.76 -9.44 -27.17
N GLY A 290 -12.55 -9.29 -27.70
CA GLY A 290 -11.45 -8.59 -27.03
C GLY A 290 -10.63 -9.44 -26.07
N ALA A 291 -11.18 -10.52 -25.50
CA ALA A 291 -10.49 -11.40 -24.56
C ALA A 291 -9.64 -12.45 -25.30
N PRO A 292 -8.43 -12.79 -24.79
CA PRO A 292 -7.66 -13.92 -25.31
C PRO A 292 -8.43 -15.23 -25.21
N VAL A 293 -8.50 -16.00 -26.31
CA VAL A 293 -9.30 -17.24 -26.36
C VAL A 293 -8.91 -18.23 -25.28
N TRP A 294 -7.62 -18.32 -24.95
CA TRP A 294 -7.15 -19.22 -23.90
C TRP A 294 -7.69 -18.88 -22.50
N THR A 295 -7.91 -17.58 -22.20
CA THR A 295 -8.49 -17.17 -20.91
C THR A 295 -9.96 -17.58 -20.82
N ILE A 296 -10.70 -17.43 -21.92
CA ILE A 296 -12.11 -17.87 -21.99
C ILE A 296 -12.18 -19.39 -21.82
N ARG A 297 -11.31 -20.14 -22.53
CA ARG A 297 -11.25 -21.61 -22.41
C ARG A 297 -10.96 -22.05 -20.97
N LYS A 298 -9.95 -21.45 -20.32
CA LYS A 298 -9.60 -21.74 -18.93
C LYS A 298 -10.76 -21.38 -17.96
N LEU A 299 -11.43 -20.26 -18.19
CA LEU A 299 -12.59 -19.84 -17.40
C LEU A 299 -13.70 -20.89 -17.47
N VAL A 300 -14.08 -21.31 -18.68
CA VAL A 300 -15.14 -22.33 -18.87
C VAL A 300 -14.74 -23.67 -18.24
N GLN A 301 -13.52 -24.12 -18.48
CA GLN A 301 -13.02 -25.37 -17.87
C GLN A 301 -12.98 -25.32 -16.35
N GLY A 302 -12.54 -24.19 -15.78
CA GLY A 302 -12.52 -23.98 -14.34
C GLY A 302 -13.94 -23.97 -13.75
N GLN A 303 -14.88 -23.29 -14.41
CA GLN A 303 -16.28 -23.25 -14.00
C GLN A 303 -16.95 -24.64 -14.01
N LEU A 304 -16.73 -25.42 -15.06
CA LEU A 304 -17.20 -26.80 -15.14
C LEU A 304 -16.66 -27.68 -13.98
N LYS A 305 -15.38 -27.53 -13.69
CA LYS A 305 -14.76 -28.28 -12.56
C LYS A 305 -15.34 -27.88 -11.20
N LEU A 306 -15.69 -26.61 -11.01
CA LEU A 306 -16.37 -26.16 -9.77
C LEU A 306 -17.74 -26.81 -9.59
N TRP A 307 -18.45 -27.12 -10.67
CA TRP A 307 -19.76 -27.75 -10.62
C TRP A 307 -19.72 -29.28 -10.49
N THR A 308 -18.70 -29.90 -11.08
CA THR A 308 -18.67 -31.37 -11.25
C THR A 308 -17.76 -32.10 -10.27
N ARG A 309 -16.80 -31.40 -9.64
CA ARG A 309 -15.82 -32.04 -8.76
C ARG A 309 -16.07 -31.72 -7.30
N ARG A 310 -16.09 -32.79 -6.46
CA ARG A 310 -15.88 -32.66 -5.03
C ARG A 310 -14.37 -32.71 -4.78
N GLU A 311 -13.84 -31.67 -4.16
CA GLU A 311 -12.41 -31.53 -3.89
C GLU A 311 -12.20 -31.01 -2.45
N PRO A 312 -11.00 -31.19 -1.86
CA PRO A 312 -10.67 -30.60 -0.57
C PRO A 312 -10.88 -29.07 -0.60
N MET A 313 -11.26 -28.49 0.54
CA MET A 313 -11.59 -27.06 0.65
C MET A 313 -10.45 -26.16 0.12
N ARG A 314 -9.19 -26.53 0.40
CA ARG A 314 -8.01 -25.78 -0.08
C ARG A 314 -7.96 -25.69 -1.61
N ASP A 315 -8.22 -26.77 -2.32
CA ASP A 315 -8.23 -26.80 -3.78
C ASP A 315 -9.46 -26.08 -4.34
N HIS A 316 -10.60 -26.20 -3.63
CA HIS A 316 -11.80 -25.46 -3.96
C HIS A 316 -11.56 -23.94 -3.89
N ILE A 317 -10.92 -23.44 -2.82
CA ILE A 317 -10.56 -22.02 -2.67
C ILE A 317 -9.62 -21.58 -3.81
N ARG A 318 -8.57 -22.35 -4.11
CA ARG A 318 -7.64 -22.03 -5.20
C ARG A 318 -8.37 -21.91 -6.54
N ARG A 319 -9.25 -22.85 -6.83
CA ARG A 319 -10.05 -22.86 -8.06
C ARG A 319 -11.05 -21.72 -8.12
N GLN A 320 -11.76 -21.43 -7.01
CA GLN A 320 -12.65 -20.28 -6.91
C GLN A 320 -11.91 -18.98 -7.23
N ARG A 321 -10.72 -18.79 -6.65
CA ARG A 321 -9.89 -17.60 -6.89
C ARG A 321 -9.43 -17.52 -8.36
N GLU A 322 -8.96 -18.63 -8.93
CA GLU A 322 -8.53 -18.67 -10.35
C GLU A 322 -9.69 -18.35 -11.30
N VAL A 323 -10.83 -18.99 -11.12
CA VAL A 323 -12.02 -18.79 -11.97
C VAL A 323 -12.53 -17.36 -11.83
N ALA A 324 -12.61 -16.82 -10.63
CA ALA A 324 -13.01 -15.44 -10.38
C ALA A 324 -12.03 -14.45 -11.02
N ARG A 325 -10.74 -14.67 -10.89
CA ARG A 325 -9.69 -13.85 -11.54
C ARG A 325 -9.84 -13.85 -13.07
N LEU A 326 -10.02 -15.00 -13.67
CA LEU A 326 -10.23 -15.11 -15.12
C LEU A 326 -11.54 -14.41 -15.55
N ARG A 327 -12.61 -14.50 -14.74
CA ARG A 327 -13.87 -13.81 -14.98
C ARG A 327 -13.69 -12.29 -14.99
N GLY A 328 -13.02 -11.74 -14.00
CA GLY A 328 -12.71 -10.31 -13.93
C GLY A 328 -11.90 -9.84 -15.14
N ALA A 329 -10.87 -10.58 -15.53
CA ALA A 329 -10.05 -10.28 -16.69
C ALA A 329 -10.83 -10.33 -18.00
N VAL A 330 -11.61 -11.40 -18.22
CA VAL A 330 -12.46 -11.51 -19.43
C VAL A 330 -13.48 -10.38 -19.48
N ARG A 331 -14.13 -10.05 -18.35
CA ARG A 331 -15.05 -8.91 -18.25
C ARG A 331 -14.37 -7.62 -18.70
N TYR A 332 -13.16 -7.33 -18.19
CA TYR A 332 -12.41 -6.14 -18.58
C TYR A 332 -12.21 -6.07 -20.09
N TRP A 333 -11.66 -7.11 -20.72
CA TRP A 333 -11.39 -7.11 -22.17
C TRP A 333 -12.66 -6.98 -23.02
N VAL A 334 -13.77 -7.59 -22.58
CA VAL A 334 -15.06 -7.49 -23.30
C VAL A 334 -15.62 -6.08 -23.23
N THR A 335 -15.50 -5.41 -22.08
CA THR A 335 -16.07 -4.06 -21.88
C THR A 335 -15.17 -2.93 -22.42
N HIS A 336 -13.86 -3.17 -22.57
CA HIS A 336 -12.88 -2.19 -23.03
C HIS A 336 -12.32 -2.56 -24.42
N ARG A 337 -13.14 -3.16 -25.27
CA ARG A 337 -12.78 -3.43 -26.68
C ARG A 337 -12.41 -2.12 -27.38
N LYS A 338 -11.23 -2.10 -28.01
CA LYS A 338 -10.85 -1.09 -28.99
C LYS A 338 -11.32 -1.53 -30.36
#